data_85313c4a1aa1c145419c482a0cd89f4e
#
_entry.id   85313c4a1aa1c145419c482a0cd89f4e
#
_cell.length_a   1.000
_cell.length_b   1.000
_cell.length_c   1.000
_cell.angle_alpha   90.00
_cell.angle_beta   90.00
_cell.angle_gamma   90.00
#
_symmetry.space_group_name_H-M   'P 1'
#
loop_
_entity.id
_entity.type
_entity.pdbx_description
1 polymer ?
#
loop_
_entity_poly.entity_id
_entity_poly.type
_entity_poly.pdbx_seq_one_letter_code
_entity_poly.pdbx_strand_id
1 'polypeptide(L)'
;MLQQYPSVLLEKAVGEFSKLPGIGRKTALRLILFLLRQPLEQVDALTDALKRLRHEVKYCKVCHNISDDDICPICSDQRRNRALVCVVENIQDVMAIENTQQYDGIYHVLGGVISPMDGVGPSDLHIDSLVERVKESDIDEVILALGSTMEGDTTNFYISRKLAPYKVRLSVLARGISVGDELEYTDEVTLGRSIVSRTPFER
;
A
#
# COMPACT_ATOMS: atom_id res chain seq x y z
N MET A 1 -25.55 26.02 -11.25
CA MET A 1 -26.52 26.44 -10.22
C MET A 1 -25.85 26.22 -8.86
N LEU A 2 -25.66 27.30 -8.07
CA LEU A 2 -25.21 27.21 -6.69
C LEU A 2 -26.35 26.57 -5.88
N GLN A 3 -26.10 25.42 -5.30
CA GLN A 3 -27.04 24.72 -4.44
C GLN A 3 -27.14 25.52 -3.12
N GLN A 4 -28.25 26.21 -2.87
CA GLN A 4 -28.48 26.95 -1.62
C GLN A 4 -28.80 25.93 -0.52
N TYR A 5 -27.98 25.89 0.53
CA TYR A 5 -28.24 25.07 1.69
C TYR A 5 -29.04 25.87 2.74
N PRO A 6 -30.00 25.25 3.42
CA PRO A 6 -30.82 25.93 4.43
C PRO A 6 -30.06 26.25 5.73
N SER A 7 -28.85 25.74 5.87
CA SER A 7 -27.98 25.93 7.05
C SER A 7 -26.51 26.02 6.65
N VAL A 8 -25.82 26.98 7.24
CA VAL A 8 -24.35 27.13 7.09
C VAL A 8 -23.62 25.93 7.65
N LEU A 9 -24.11 25.31 8.72
CA LEU A 9 -23.50 24.11 9.30
C LEU A 9 -23.62 22.93 8.32
N LEU A 10 -24.77 22.77 7.70
CA LEU A 10 -24.96 21.74 6.66
C LEU A 10 -24.03 21.95 5.48
N GLU A 11 -23.90 23.19 5.00
CA GLU A 11 -23.00 23.52 3.88
C GLU A 11 -21.53 23.19 4.20
N LYS A 12 -21.06 23.59 5.40
CA LYS A 12 -19.70 23.26 5.84
C LYS A 12 -19.46 21.76 5.89
N ALA A 13 -20.36 21.00 6.50
CA ALA A 13 -20.21 19.54 6.61
C ALA A 13 -20.20 18.85 5.24
N VAL A 14 -21.09 19.26 4.33
CA VAL A 14 -21.10 18.78 2.94
C VAL A 14 -19.80 19.16 2.23
N GLY A 15 -19.29 20.37 2.47
CA GLY A 15 -18.00 20.84 1.94
C GLY A 15 -16.85 19.95 2.35
N GLU A 16 -16.73 19.62 3.63
CA GLU A 16 -15.65 18.75 4.14
C GLU A 16 -15.75 17.33 3.58
N PHE A 17 -16.94 16.74 3.56
CA PHE A 17 -17.13 15.41 2.99
C PHE A 17 -16.84 15.35 1.47
N SER A 18 -17.12 16.44 0.75
CA SER A 18 -16.86 16.50 -0.69
C SER A 18 -15.36 16.64 -1.04
N LYS A 19 -14.48 16.85 -0.07
CA LYS A 19 -13.01 16.81 -0.25
C LYS A 19 -12.46 15.39 -0.28
N LEU A 20 -13.24 14.41 0.19
CA LEU A 20 -12.80 13.02 0.19
C LEU A 20 -12.80 12.45 -1.23
N PRO A 21 -11.76 11.66 -1.60
CA PRO A 21 -11.65 11.07 -2.93
C PRO A 21 -12.90 10.27 -3.31
N GLY A 22 -13.41 10.46 -4.51
CA GLY A 22 -14.61 9.75 -5.00
C GLY A 22 -15.93 10.25 -4.42
N ILE A 23 -15.94 11.24 -3.52
CA ILE A 23 -17.16 11.80 -2.92
C ILE A 23 -17.51 13.13 -3.57
N GLY A 24 -18.49 13.10 -4.47
CA GLY A 24 -19.08 14.32 -5.03
C GLY A 24 -20.11 14.97 -4.08
N ARG A 25 -20.46 16.23 -4.32
CA ARG A 25 -21.40 17.01 -3.47
C ARG A 25 -22.74 16.32 -3.20
N LYS A 26 -23.30 15.60 -4.19
CA LYS A 26 -24.57 14.86 -4.01
C LYS A 26 -24.43 13.72 -3.01
N THR A 27 -23.32 12.96 -3.10
CA THR A 27 -23.00 11.88 -2.18
C THR A 27 -22.72 12.43 -0.79
N ALA A 28 -21.91 13.51 -0.68
CA ALA A 28 -21.63 14.19 0.58
C ALA A 28 -22.92 14.62 1.29
N LEU A 29 -23.85 15.29 0.57
CA LEU A 29 -25.12 15.69 1.14
C LEU A 29 -25.93 14.49 1.65
N ARG A 30 -26.00 13.40 0.88
CA ARG A 30 -26.71 12.17 1.31
C ARG A 30 -26.11 11.58 2.59
N LEU A 31 -24.78 11.54 2.70
CA LEU A 31 -24.08 11.04 3.89
C LEU A 31 -24.33 11.94 5.10
N ILE A 32 -24.23 13.26 4.95
CA ILE A 32 -24.49 14.20 6.04
C ILE A 32 -25.94 14.15 6.51
N LEU A 33 -26.91 14.07 5.60
CA LEU A 33 -28.32 13.91 5.97
C LEU A 33 -28.61 12.56 6.64
N PHE A 34 -27.85 11.52 6.32
CA PHE A 34 -27.91 10.26 7.05
C PHE A 34 -27.40 10.43 8.47
N LEU A 35 -26.21 11.05 8.64
CA LEU A 35 -25.62 11.29 9.97
C LEU A 35 -26.50 12.17 10.86
N LEU A 36 -27.19 13.17 10.30
CA LEU A 36 -28.14 14.02 11.05
C LEU A 36 -29.32 13.23 11.64
N ARG A 37 -29.61 12.05 11.15
CA ARG A 37 -30.69 11.17 11.63
C ARG A 37 -30.19 10.14 12.65
N GLN A 38 -28.85 10.03 12.82
CA GLN A 38 -28.29 9.12 13.81
C GLN A 38 -28.31 9.73 15.21
N PRO A 39 -28.30 8.90 16.27
CA PRO A 39 -28.05 9.37 17.64
C PRO A 39 -26.73 10.11 17.73
N LEU A 40 -26.68 11.13 18.60
CA LEU A 40 -25.45 11.94 18.82
C LEU A 40 -24.25 11.07 19.16
N GLU A 41 -24.43 10.05 19.99
CA GLU A 41 -23.37 9.14 20.42
C GLU A 41 -22.72 8.40 19.25
N GLN A 42 -23.48 8.07 18.19
CA GLN A 42 -22.92 7.42 17.00
C GLN A 42 -22.10 8.40 16.16
N VAL A 43 -22.53 9.65 16.07
CA VAL A 43 -21.80 10.69 15.34
C VAL A 43 -20.52 11.05 16.07
N ASP A 44 -20.59 11.18 17.40
CA ASP A 44 -19.43 11.45 18.25
C ASP A 44 -18.43 10.30 18.17
N ALA A 45 -18.87 9.05 18.26
CA ALA A 45 -18.00 7.88 18.11
C ALA A 45 -17.26 7.86 16.75
N LEU A 46 -17.97 8.18 15.65
CA LEU A 46 -17.34 8.29 14.33
C LEU A 46 -16.27 9.38 14.29
N THR A 47 -16.61 10.58 14.78
CA THR A 47 -15.68 11.71 14.75
C THR A 47 -14.47 11.47 15.65
N ASP A 48 -14.67 10.87 16.81
CA ASP A 48 -13.59 10.54 17.74
C ASP A 48 -12.68 9.42 17.20
N ALA A 49 -13.26 8.41 16.55
CA ALA A 49 -12.46 7.37 15.86
C ALA A 49 -11.54 7.97 14.81
N LEU A 50 -12.03 8.90 13.98
CA LEU A 50 -11.24 9.59 12.95
C LEU A 50 -10.16 10.49 13.57
N LYS A 51 -10.49 11.22 14.62
CA LYS A 51 -9.53 12.07 15.35
C LYS A 51 -8.41 11.22 15.95
N ARG A 52 -8.79 10.16 16.70
CA ARG A 52 -7.84 9.26 17.32
C ARG A 52 -6.94 8.60 16.30
N LEU A 53 -7.49 8.06 15.22
CA LEU A 53 -6.70 7.50 14.13
C LEU A 53 -5.65 8.49 13.62
N ARG A 54 -6.01 9.76 13.39
CA ARG A 54 -5.07 10.75 12.85
C ARG A 54 -4.01 11.20 13.84
N HIS A 55 -4.33 11.23 15.15
CA HIS A 55 -3.44 11.74 16.18
C HIS A 55 -2.59 10.66 16.87
N GLU A 56 -3.12 9.44 17.00
CA GLU A 56 -2.52 8.39 17.81
C GLU A 56 -1.79 7.34 16.97
N VAL A 57 -2.20 7.16 15.70
CA VAL A 57 -1.55 6.18 14.81
C VAL A 57 -0.08 6.53 14.59
N LYS A 58 0.77 5.52 14.64
CA LYS A 58 2.20 5.61 14.38
C LYS A 58 2.57 4.85 13.10
N TYR A 59 3.80 5.05 12.67
CA TYR A 59 4.44 4.23 11.66
C TYR A 59 5.54 3.39 12.31
N CYS A 60 5.55 2.11 12.01
CA CYS A 60 6.56 1.19 12.54
C CYS A 60 7.97 1.66 12.19
N LYS A 61 8.84 1.82 13.19
CA LYS A 61 10.22 2.29 13.01
C LYS A 61 11.08 1.34 12.17
N VAL A 62 10.64 0.08 11.99
CA VAL A 62 11.38 -0.94 11.25
C VAL A 62 10.91 -1.07 9.80
N CYS A 63 9.60 -1.12 9.56
CA CYS A 63 9.05 -1.43 8.25
C CYS A 63 8.17 -0.34 7.65
N HIS A 64 7.94 0.75 8.35
CA HIS A 64 7.09 1.88 7.96
C HIS A 64 5.60 1.54 7.74
N ASN A 65 5.16 0.34 8.14
CA ASN A 65 3.74 -0.01 8.17
C ASN A 65 3.03 0.78 9.28
N ILE A 66 1.72 0.95 9.14
CA ILE A 66 0.87 1.56 10.17
C ILE A 66 0.85 0.70 11.43
N SER A 67 0.85 1.34 12.60
CA SER A 67 0.89 0.66 13.89
C SER A 67 0.34 1.55 14.99
N ASP A 68 -0.16 0.94 16.06
CA ASP A 68 -0.48 1.65 17.31
C ASP A 68 0.77 1.85 18.19
N ASP A 69 1.78 1.00 18.01
CA ASP A 69 3.05 1.01 18.73
C ASP A 69 4.23 1.39 17.82
N ASP A 70 5.39 1.63 18.42
CA ASP A 70 6.64 1.94 17.72
C ASP A 70 7.11 0.81 16.79
N ILE A 71 6.74 -0.43 17.10
CA ILE A 71 7.01 -1.63 16.28
C ILE A 71 5.69 -2.36 16.04
N CYS A 72 5.36 -2.59 14.78
CA CYS A 72 4.10 -3.23 14.41
C CYS A 72 4.05 -4.71 14.80
N PRO A 73 2.84 -5.29 14.90
CA PRO A 73 2.66 -6.71 15.26
C PRO A 73 3.44 -7.67 14.35
N ILE A 74 3.59 -7.37 13.05
CA ILE A 74 4.35 -8.21 12.12
C ILE A 74 5.85 -8.19 12.46
N CYS A 75 6.42 -7.01 12.71
CA CYS A 75 7.84 -6.89 13.04
C CYS A 75 8.17 -7.41 14.44
N SER A 76 7.24 -7.43 15.38
CA SER A 76 7.42 -7.96 16.73
C SER A 76 7.20 -9.46 16.83
N ASP A 77 6.51 -10.08 15.87
CA ASP A 77 6.25 -11.54 15.88
C ASP A 77 7.54 -12.33 15.61
N GLN A 78 7.96 -13.09 16.60
CA GLN A 78 9.17 -13.92 16.54
C GLN A 78 9.03 -15.15 15.62
N ARG A 79 7.79 -15.51 15.24
CA ARG A 79 7.53 -16.65 14.33
C ARG A 79 7.79 -16.29 12.87
N ARG A 80 7.90 -15.00 12.56
CA ARG A 80 8.16 -14.51 11.20
C ARG A 80 9.59 -14.74 10.76
N ASN A 81 9.76 -15.13 9.53
CA ASN A 81 11.07 -15.27 8.89
C ASN A 81 11.68 -13.89 8.64
N ARG A 82 12.66 -13.53 9.47
CA ARG A 82 13.32 -12.22 9.40
C ARG A 82 14.35 -12.11 8.28
N ALA A 83 14.78 -13.23 7.71
CA ALA A 83 15.67 -13.26 6.56
C ALA A 83 14.95 -12.97 5.23
N LEU A 84 13.62 -12.90 5.23
CA LEU A 84 12.79 -12.67 4.06
C LEU A 84 12.02 -11.35 4.20
N VAL A 85 12.32 -10.37 3.31
CA VAL A 85 11.70 -9.05 3.33
C VAL A 85 10.90 -8.82 2.06
N CYS A 86 9.61 -8.54 2.19
CA CYS A 86 8.74 -8.14 1.09
C CYS A 86 8.64 -6.61 1.04
N VAL A 87 9.11 -6.01 -0.03
CA VAL A 87 9.05 -4.57 -0.29
C VAL A 87 7.79 -4.26 -1.04
N VAL A 88 6.95 -3.40 -0.48
CA VAL A 88 5.67 -3.01 -1.03
C VAL A 88 5.56 -1.49 -1.17
N GLU A 89 4.68 -1.03 -2.03
CA GLU A 89 4.45 0.39 -2.24
C GLU A 89 3.76 1.03 -1.03
N ASN A 90 2.69 0.41 -0.54
CA ASN A 90 1.82 1.00 0.46
C ASN A 90 1.26 -0.05 1.45
N ILE A 91 0.48 0.44 2.39
CA ILE A 91 -0.09 -0.38 3.47
C ILE A 91 -1.15 -1.36 2.96
N GLN A 92 -1.89 -0.99 1.90
CA GLN A 92 -2.91 -1.84 1.30
C GLN A 92 -2.29 -3.12 0.73
N ASP A 93 -1.06 -3.02 0.18
CA ASP A 93 -0.33 -4.17 -0.35
C ASP A 93 0.06 -5.15 0.77
N VAL A 94 0.50 -4.62 1.94
CA VAL A 94 0.74 -5.47 3.13
C VAL A 94 -0.52 -6.24 3.48
N MET A 95 -1.67 -5.55 3.57
CA MET A 95 -2.94 -6.19 3.90
C MET A 95 -3.35 -7.23 2.86
N ALA A 96 -3.15 -6.95 1.58
CA ALA A 96 -3.47 -7.87 0.48
C ALA A 96 -2.62 -9.15 0.57
N ILE A 97 -1.32 -9.03 0.81
CA ILE A 97 -0.41 -10.18 0.94
C ILE A 97 -0.72 -10.98 2.21
N GLU A 98 -0.92 -10.32 3.36
CA GLU A 98 -1.29 -10.99 4.62
C GLU A 98 -2.60 -11.80 4.49
N ASN A 99 -3.59 -11.27 3.77
CA ASN A 99 -4.85 -11.97 3.54
C ASN A 99 -4.69 -13.29 2.77
N THR A 100 -3.60 -13.48 2.03
CA THR A 100 -3.32 -14.75 1.34
C THR A 100 -2.91 -15.85 2.31
N GLN A 101 -2.37 -15.51 3.48
CA GLN A 101 -1.79 -16.45 4.47
C GLN A 101 -0.67 -17.35 3.89
N GLN A 102 -0.02 -16.92 2.78
CA GLN A 102 1.04 -17.66 2.13
C GLN A 102 2.43 -17.08 2.39
N TYR A 103 2.51 -15.96 3.09
CA TYR A 103 3.75 -15.25 3.36
C TYR A 103 4.05 -15.19 4.86
N ASP A 104 5.20 -15.70 5.25
CA ASP A 104 5.67 -15.75 6.64
C ASP A 104 6.82 -14.79 6.97
N GLY A 105 7.28 -14.02 5.97
CA GLY A 105 8.35 -13.03 6.14
C GLY A 105 7.88 -11.73 6.76
N ILE A 106 8.74 -10.72 6.69
CA ILE A 106 8.50 -9.36 7.17
C ILE A 106 8.42 -8.38 6.00
N TYR A 107 7.93 -7.17 6.24
CA TYR A 107 7.69 -6.19 5.19
C TYR A 107 8.61 -4.98 5.28
N HIS A 108 8.65 -4.23 4.19
CA HIS A 108 9.16 -2.86 4.12
C HIS A 108 8.27 -2.03 3.21
N VAL A 109 7.60 -1.02 3.77
CA VAL A 109 6.68 -0.14 3.05
C VAL A 109 7.45 1.08 2.56
N LEU A 110 7.47 1.28 1.24
CA LEU A 110 8.21 2.41 0.62
C LEU A 110 7.50 3.75 0.80
N GLY A 111 6.16 3.74 0.89
CA GLY A 111 5.33 4.96 0.93
C GLY A 111 4.96 5.51 -0.44
N GLY A 112 5.30 4.79 -1.52
CA GLY A 112 5.01 5.14 -2.91
C GLY A 112 5.98 4.49 -3.89
N VAL A 113 5.99 5.00 -5.11
CA VAL A 113 6.92 4.64 -6.19
C VAL A 113 7.59 5.90 -6.76
N ILE A 114 8.75 5.75 -7.38
CA ILE A 114 9.42 6.85 -8.08
C ILE A 114 8.54 7.29 -9.26
N SER A 115 7.99 8.48 -9.17
CA SER A 115 7.13 9.07 -10.20
C SER A 115 7.53 10.54 -10.44
N PRO A 116 8.40 10.81 -11.43
CA PRO A 116 8.81 12.18 -11.74
C PRO A 116 7.64 13.08 -12.17
N MET A 117 6.60 12.49 -12.77
CA MET A 117 5.39 13.23 -13.18
C MET A 117 4.59 13.74 -11.98
N ASP A 118 4.60 12.99 -10.88
CA ASP A 118 3.94 13.35 -9.62
C ASP A 118 4.89 14.07 -8.65
N GLY A 119 6.14 14.33 -9.07
CA GLY A 119 7.16 14.98 -8.26
C GLY A 119 7.75 14.08 -7.16
N VAL A 120 7.55 12.76 -7.23
CA VAL A 120 8.05 11.81 -6.23
C VAL A 120 9.43 11.29 -6.65
N GLY A 121 10.46 11.67 -5.91
CA GLY A 121 11.83 11.20 -6.09
C GLY A 121 12.21 10.06 -5.13
N PRO A 122 13.40 9.46 -5.32
CA PRO A 122 13.88 8.40 -4.42
C PRO A 122 14.04 8.82 -2.96
N SER A 123 14.30 10.10 -2.71
CA SER A 123 14.45 10.68 -1.35
C SER A 123 13.13 10.84 -0.61
N ASP A 124 12.01 10.79 -1.31
CA ASP A 124 10.67 10.89 -0.73
C ASP A 124 10.14 9.53 -0.27
N LEU A 125 10.88 8.45 -0.60
CA LEU A 125 10.55 7.07 -0.32
C LEU A 125 11.48 6.47 0.73
N HIS A 126 11.01 5.44 1.44
CA HIS A 126 11.79 4.73 2.46
C HIS A 126 12.83 3.75 1.88
N ILE A 127 13.51 4.14 0.77
CA ILE A 127 14.50 3.28 0.11
C ILE A 127 15.81 3.23 0.89
N ASP A 128 16.28 4.35 1.41
CA ASP A 128 17.55 4.38 2.15
C ASP A 128 17.46 3.57 3.45
N SER A 129 16.32 3.60 4.15
CA SER A 129 16.11 2.75 5.33
C SER A 129 16.04 1.25 5.01
N LEU A 130 15.57 0.87 3.80
CA LEU A 130 15.66 -0.50 3.32
C LEU A 130 17.13 -0.92 3.13
N VAL A 131 17.96 -0.06 2.53
CA VAL A 131 19.39 -0.33 2.31
C VAL A 131 20.13 -0.49 3.65
N GLU A 132 19.87 0.40 4.61
CA GLU A 132 20.44 0.30 5.97
C GLU A 132 20.04 -1.01 6.63
N ARG A 133 18.75 -1.39 6.53
CA ARG A 133 18.25 -2.64 7.07
C ARG A 133 18.93 -3.87 6.47
N VAL A 134 19.11 -3.90 5.14
CA VAL A 134 19.83 -5.00 4.46
C VAL A 134 21.29 -5.05 4.89
N LYS A 135 21.93 -3.90 5.14
CA LYS A 135 23.32 -3.82 5.59
C LYS A 135 23.51 -4.32 7.03
N GLU A 136 22.53 -4.06 7.91
CA GLU A 136 22.65 -4.29 9.35
C GLU A 136 22.03 -5.62 9.81
N SER A 137 21.29 -6.30 8.95
CA SER A 137 20.56 -7.52 9.28
C SER A 137 20.92 -8.66 8.32
N ASP A 138 20.82 -9.90 8.79
CA ASP A 138 21.01 -11.10 7.96
C ASP A 138 19.75 -11.35 7.11
N ILE A 139 19.61 -10.58 6.03
CA ILE A 139 18.52 -10.72 5.05
C ILE A 139 19.05 -11.53 3.87
N ASP A 140 18.42 -12.69 3.64
CA ASP A 140 18.76 -13.58 2.53
C ASP A 140 18.07 -13.15 1.23
N GLU A 141 16.82 -12.68 1.33
CA GLU A 141 16.03 -12.31 0.17
C GLU A 141 15.18 -11.06 0.38
N VAL A 142 15.18 -10.22 -0.64
CA VAL A 142 14.25 -9.09 -0.77
C VAL A 142 13.34 -9.35 -1.96
N ILE A 143 12.03 -9.49 -1.71
CA ILE A 143 10.99 -9.64 -2.70
C ILE A 143 10.49 -8.24 -3.06
N LEU A 144 10.64 -7.82 -4.31
CA LEU A 144 10.13 -6.56 -4.83
C LEU A 144 8.69 -6.76 -5.32
N ALA A 145 7.72 -6.43 -4.45
CA ALA A 145 6.30 -6.62 -4.67
C ALA A 145 5.62 -5.30 -5.07
N LEU A 146 6.21 -4.58 -6.05
CA LEU A 146 5.66 -3.34 -6.58
C LEU A 146 4.77 -3.59 -7.79
N GLY A 147 3.88 -2.66 -8.08
CA GLY A 147 2.98 -2.71 -9.23
C GLY A 147 3.72 -2.91 -10.55
N SER A 148 3.09 -3.61 -11.49
CA SER A 148 3.64 -3.86 -12.84
C SER A 148 3.47 -2.64 -13.75
N THR A 149 3.73 -1.43 -13.23
CA THR A 149 3.73 -0.15 -13.94
C THR A 149 5.15 0.29 -14.31
N MET A 150 5.27 1.31 -15.14
CA MET A 150 6.58 1.90 -15.48
C MET A 150 7.27 2.47 -14.23
N GLU A 151 6.52 3.09 -13.35
CA GLU A 151 6.99 3.64 -12.07
C GLU A 151 7.47 2.53 -11.14
N GLY A 152 6.69 1.44 -11.02
CA GLY A 152 7.06 0.26 -10.24
C GLY A 152 8.33 -0.40 -10.77
N ASP A 153 8.45 -0.60 -12.09
CA ASP A 153 9.66 -1.18 -12.71
C ASP A 153 10.88 -0.24 -12.54
N THR A 154 10.69 1.09 -12.66
CA THR A 154 11.74 2.09 -12.40
C THR A 154 12.22 2.02 -10.95
N THR A 155 11.27 1.92 -10.01
CA THR A 155 11.57 1.82 -8.57
C THR A 155 12.30 0.51 -8.26
N ASN A 156 11.87 -0.61 -8.82
CA ASN A 156 12.53 -1.91 -8.71
C ASN A 156 13.98 -1.83 -9.21
N PHE A 157 14.19 -1.21 -10.35
CA PHE A 157 15.53 -1.03 -10.92
C PHE A 157 16.42 -0.16 -10.02
N TYR A 158 15.88 0.93 -9.48
CA TYR A 158 16.62 1.81 -8.57
C TYR A 158 17.02 1.07 -7.29
N ILE A 159 16.09 0.34 -6.65
CA ILE A 159 16.36 -0.47 -5.46
C ILE A 159 17.40 -1.54 -5.76
N SER A 160 17.30 -2.25 -6.89
CA SER A 160 18.26 -3.28 -7.27
C SER A 160 19.68 -2.74 -7.40
N ARG A 161 19.84 -1.54 -7.95
CA ARG A 161 21.16 -0.87 -8.02
C ARG A 161 21.70 -0.47 -6.65
N LYS A 162 20.84 0.01 -5.75
CA LYS A 162 21.23 0.35 -4.37
C LYS A 162 21.63 -0.88 -3.58
N LEU A 163 20.98 -2.02 -3.81
CA LEU A 163 21.26 -3.27 -3.11
C LEU A 163 22.37 -4.11 -3.76
N ALA A 164 22.83 -3.78 -4.96
CA ALA A 164 23.87 -4.52 -5.69
C ALA A 164 25.19 -4.76 -4.89
N PRO A 165 25.64 -3.86 -3.98
CA PRO A 165 26.84 -4.10 -3.17
C PRO A 165 26.65 -5.20 -2.10
N TYR A 166 25.42 -5.57 -1.77
CA TYR A 166 25.09 -6.49 -0.68
C TYR A 166 24.79 -7.89 -1.22
N LYS A 167 25.12 -8.92 -0.43
CA LYS A 167 24.87 -10.32 -0.77
C LYS A 167 23.44 -10.72 -0.42
N VAL A 168 22.48 -10.11 -1.07
CA VAL A 168 21.05 -10.38 -0.89
C VAL A 168 20.45 -10.83 -2.22
N ARG A 169 19.60 -11.86 -2.20
CA ARG A 169 18.86 -12.29 -3.37
C ARG A 169 17.69 -11.31 -3.60
N LEU A 170 17.52 -10.89 -4.84
CA LEU A 170 16.37 -10.09 -5.25
C LEU A 170 15.42 -10.95 -6.08
N SER A 171 14.16 -10.92 -5.77
CA SER A 171 13.08 -11.54 -6.53
C SER A 171 11.93 -10.56 -6.75
N VAL A 172 11.06 -10.86 -7.68
CA VAL A 172 9.83 -10.12 -7.96
C VAL A 172 8.66 -11.08 -7.92
N LEU A 173 7.45 -10.56 -7.66
CA LEU A 173 6.25 -11.37 -7.76
C LEU A 173 6.09 -11.93 -9.18
N ALA A 174 5.64 -13.17 -9.28
CA ALA A 174 5.34 -13.78 -10.57
C ALA A 174 4.31 -12.93 -11.33
N ARG A 175 4.58 -12.68 -12.60
CA ARG A 175 3.68 -11.94 -13.50
C ARG A 175 3.13 -12.91 -14.52
N GLY A 176 1.82 -12.96 -14.65
CA GLY A 176 1.21 -13.93 -15.56
C GLY A 176 -0.29 -13.78 -15.67
N ILE A 177 -0.91 -14.78 -16.30
CA ILE A 177 -2.34 -14.87 -16.50
C ILE A 177 -2.99 -15.21 -15.15
N SER A 178 -4.08 -14.50 -14.81
CA SER A 178 -4.82 -14.74 -13.57
C SER A 178 -5.47 -16.13 -13.58
N VAL A 179 -5.58 -16.73 -12.41
CA VAL A 179 -6.24 -18.04 -12.27
C VAL A 179 -7.73 -17.90 -12.60
N GLY A 180 -8.20 -18.69 -13.57
CA GLY A 180 -9.58 -18.67 -14.04
C GLY A 180 -9.84 -17.75 -15.23
N ASP A 181 -8.86 -16.96 -15.66
CA ASP A 181 -8.99 -16.15 -16.87
C ASP A 181 -8.81 -16.99 -18.14
N GLU A 182 -9.58 -16.64 -19.18
CA GLU A 182 -9.43 -17.21 -20.50
C GLU A 182 -8.37 -16.42 -21.30
N LEU A 183 -7.55 -17.12 -22.09
CA LEU A 183 -6.47 -16.50 -22.88
C LEU A 183 -6.98 -15.42 -23.84
N GLU A 184 -8.20 -15.59 -24.34
CA GLU A 184 -8.87 -14.69 -25.28
C GLU A 184 -9.08 -13.28 -24.68
N TYR A 185 -9.29 -13.17 -23.35
CA TYR A 185 -9.54 -11.91 -22.67
C TYR A 185 -8.31 -11.30 -22.01
N THR A 186 -7.17 -12.01 -22.08
CA THR A 186 -5.92 -11.49 -21.53
C THR A 186 -5.32 -10.47 -22.50
N ASP A 187 -4.86 -9.33 -21.96
CA ASP A 187 -4.18 -8.33 -22.78
C ASP A 187 -2.88 -8.85 -23.40
N GLU A 188 -2.52 -8.34 -24.58
CA GLU A 188 -1.39 -8.82 -25.38
C GLU A 188 -0.05 -8.73 -24.63
N VAL A 189 0.14 -7.71 -23.79
CA VAL A 189 1.39 -7.50 -23.04
C VAL A 189 1.55 -8.56 -21.97
N THR A 190 0.49 -8.82 -21.20
CA THR A 190 0.45 -9.86 -20.16
C THR A 190 0.64 -11.22 -20.76
N LEU A 191 -0.07 -11.53 -21.86
CA LEU A 191 0.05 -12.81 -22.55
C LEU A 191 1.47 -13.01 -23.10
N GLY A 192 2.03 -12.00 -23.76
CA GLY A 192 3.40 -12.05 -24.28
C GLY A 192 4.45 -12.27 -23.19
N ARG A 193 4.34 -11.55 -22.06
CA ARG A 193 5.22 -11.74 -20.89
C ARG A 193 5.08 -13.14 -20.29
N SER A 194 3.88 -13.68 -20.19
CA SER A 194 3.62 -15.01 -19.66
C SER A 194 4.26 -16.11 -20.52
N ILE A 195 4.24 -15.95 -21.86
CA ILE A 195 4.92 -16.88 -22.78
C ILE A 195 6.43 -16.83 -22.60
N VAL A 196 7.01 -15.62 -22.47
CA VAL A 196 8.46 -15.46 -22.29
C VAL A 196 8.91 -16.03 -20.94
N SER A 197 8.14 -15.80 -19.88
CA SER A 197 8.45 -16.20 -18.48
C SER A 197 7.82 -17.55 -18.09
N ARG A 198 7.41 -18.36 -19.08
CA ARG A 198 6.78 -19.65 -18.81
C ARG A 198 7.64 -20.56 -17.96
N THR A 199 7.02 -21.25 -17.02
CA THR A 199 7.66 -22.25 -16.16
C THR A 199 7.51 -23.65 -16.74
N PRO A 200 8.46 -24.58 -16.49
CA PRO A 200 8.31 -25.98 -16.82
C PRO A 200 7.06 -26.58 -16.16
N PHE A 201 6.36 -27.45 -16.87
CA PHE A 201 5.26 -28.20 -16.27
C PHE A 201 5.84 -29.38 -15.50
N GLU A 202 5.77 -29.32 -14.17
CA GLU A 202 6.16 -30.42 -13.30
C GLU A 202 5.01 -31.45 -13.26
N ARG A 203 5.34 -32.72 -13.47
CA ARG A 203 4.41 -33.86 -13.43
C ARG A 203 4.36 -34.47 -12.05
#